data_fd840f4beda4c9396f8d752a7ee26468
#
_entry.id   fd840f4beda4c9396f8d752a7ee26468
#
_cell.length_a   1.000
_cell.length_b   1.000
_cell.length_c   1.000
_cell.angle_alpha   90.00
_cell.angle_beta   90.00
_cell.angle_gamma   90.00
#
_symmetry.space_group_name_H-M   'P 1'
#
loop_
_entity.id
_entity.type
_entity.pdbx_description
1 polymer ?
#
loop_
_entity_poly.entity_id
_entity_poly.type
_entity_poly.pdbx_seq_one_letter_code
_entity_poly.pdbx_strand_id
1 'polypeptide(L)'
;LAKPTIRVMEQSVFTNQQITDLPQHKSIVFEPLADKALLHAQLNWLLFFIPFCLVLATVCYFNPDFAAMAQGYLLVAVPLLILLCMLYSVFSIKLQGSALRTHDIAFKKGIIWQQVTILPLARVQHIEIHRGPIERKLSLASLRLYSAGGMSADLQISGLTHEKCKNIRQFVQSYRHDETASEVAASEC
;
A
#
# COMPACT_ATOMS: atom_id res chain seq x y z
N LEU A 1 -66.66 -2.73 -28.18
CA LEU A 1 -66.07 -2.03 -27.02
C LEU A 1 -65.07 -2.97 -26.36
N ALA A 2 -63.82 -2.91 -26.83
CA ALA A 2 -62.72 -3.71 -26.24
C ALA A 2 -62.12 -2.94 -25.07
N LYS A 3 -62.13 -3.58 -23.91
CA LYS A 3 -61.45 -3.09 -22.68
C LYS A 3 -59.96 -3.17 -22.86
N PRO A 4 -59.18 -2.13 -22.57
CA PRO A 4 -57.71 -2.26 -22.57
C PRO A 4 -57.25 -3.07 -21.38
N THR A 5 -56.58 -4.15 -21.63
CA THR A 5 -55.91 -4.96 -20.61
C THR A 5 -54.68 -4.19 -20.08
N ILE A 6 -54.78 -3.65 -18.90
CA ILE A 6 -53.66 -3.01 -18.18
C ILE A 6 -52.71 -4.14 -17.79
N ARG A 7 -51.57 -4.24 -18.48
CA ARG A 7 -50.47 -5.09 -18.09
C ARG A 7 -49.88 -4.50 -16.82
N VAL A 8 -50.20 -5.12 -15.69
CA VAL A 8 -49.58 -4.82 -14.40
C VAL A 8 -48.10 -5.21 -14.56
N MET A 9 -47.23 -4.20 -14.63
CA MET A 9 -45.78 -4.43 -14.49
C MET A 9 -45.58 -5.06 -13.10
N GLU A 10 -45.16 -6.29 -13.10
CA GLU A 10 -44.70 -7.01 -11.93
C GLU A 10 -43.53 -6.23 -11.35
N GLN A 11 -43.83 -5.47 -10.29
CA GLN A 11 -42.78 -4.80 -9.48
C GLN A 11 -41.93 -5.93 -8.92
N SER A 12 -40.69 -6.03 -9.42
CA SER A 12 -39.68 -6.89 -8.81
C SER A 12 -39.53 -6.43 -7.35
N VAL A 13 -40.13 -7.19 -6.44
CA VAL A 13 -39.98 -6.98 -5.00
C VAL A 13 -38.51 -7.10 -4.71
N PHE A 14 -37.89 -5.98 -4.36
CA PHE A 14 -36.49 -5.94 -3.96
C PHE A 14 -36.36 -6.66 -2.62
N THR A 15 -36.21 -7.97 -2.67
CA THR A 15 -36.04 -8.81 -1.49
C THR A 15 -34.61 -8.63 -0.99
N ASN A 16 -34.44 -7.77 -0.02
CA ASN A 16 -33.15 -7.59 0.65
C ASN A 16 -32.91 -8.81 1.57
N GLN A 17 -32.37 -9.88 1.00
CA GLN A 17 -32.01 -11.06 1.78
C GLN A 17 -30.66 -10.85 2.45
N GLN A 18 -30.59 -11.19 3.73
CA GLN A 18 -29.36 -11.16 4.48
C GLN A 18 -28.39 -12.22 3.91
N ILE A 19 -27.22 -11.74 3.41
CA ILE A 19 -26.17 -12.63 2.92
C ILE A 19 -25.50 -13.30 4.12
N THR A 20 -25.80 -14.57 4.36
CA THR A 20 -25.21 -15.37 5.46
C THR A 20 -23.86 -15.97 5.09
N ASP A 21 -23.57 -16.13 3.80
CA ASP A 21 -22.34 -16.78 3.31
C ASP A 21 -21.43 -15.71 2.66
N LEU A 22 -20.71 -14.98 3.50
CA LEU A 22 -19.71 -14.01 3.04
C LEU A 22 -18.41 -14.75 2.73
N PRO A 23 -17.85 -14.60 1.51
CA PRO A 23 -16.53 -15.14 1.20
C PRO A 23 -15.50 -14.58 2.18
N GLN A 24 -14.91 -15.46 2.98
CA GLN A 24 -13.95 -15.04 4.01
C GLN A 24 -12.67 -14.52 3.34
N HIS A 25 -12.24 -13.32 3.70
CA HIS A 25 -10.97 -12.73 3.29
C HIS A 25 -9.72 -13.54 3.72
N LYS A 26 -9.90 -14.55 4.58
CA LYS A 26 -8.84 -15.50 4.98
C LYS A 26 -8.28 -16.34 3.84
N SER A 27 -8.95 -16.39 2.69
CA SER A 27 -8.48 -17.14 1.50
C SER A 27 -7.46 -16.34 0.65
N ILE A 28 -7.14 -15.11 1.02
CA ILE A 28 -6.18 -14.29 0.29
C ILE A 28 -4.75 -14.69 0.69
N VAL A 29 -4.02 -15.27 -0.25
CA VAL A 29 -2.59 -15.53 -0.08
C VAL A 29 -1.81 -14.25 -0.39
N PHE A 30 -1.22 -13.65 0.65
CA PHE A 30 -0.39 -12.46 0.50
C PHE A 30 1.04 -12.86 0.19
N GLU A 31 1.57 -12.32 -0.88
CA GLU A 31 3.00 -12.44 -1.20
C GLU A 31 3.79 -11.42 -0.38
N PRO A 32 4.91 -11.83 0.22
CA PRO A 32 5.77 -10.91 0.95
C PRO A 32 6.39 -9.87 0.02
N LEU A 33 6.84 -8.76 0.58
CA LEU A 33 7.61 -7.75 -0.12
C LEU A 33 8.98 -8.31 -0.54
N ALA A 34 9.67 -7.58 -1.43
CA ALA A 34 11.02 -7.96 -1.86
C ALA A 34 12.00 -7.99 -0.67
N ASP A 35 12.93 -8.96 -0.67
CA ASP A 35 13.94 -9.09 0.39
C ASP A 35 14.75 -7.81 0.61
N LYS A 36 15.01 -7.06 -0.47
CA LYS A 36 15.72 -5.79 -0.42
C LYS A 36 14.89 -4.64 0.19
N ALA A 37 13.58 -4.82 0.39
CA ALA A 37 12.75 -3.81 1.06
C ALA A 37 13.20 -3.57 2.51
N LEU A 38 13.70 -4.62 3.18
CA LEU A 38 14.32 -4.49 4.50
C LEU A 38 15.54 -3.57 4.47
N LEU A 39 16.45 -3.80 3.51
CA LEU A 39 17.64 -2.95 3.33
C LEU A 39 17.25 -1.49 3.04
N HIS A 40 16.25 -1.29 2.22
CA HIS A 40 15.73 0.06 1.94
C HIS A 40 15.26 0.76 3.21
N ALA A 41 14.49 0.09 4.06
CA ALA A 41 13.99 0.66 5.32
C ALA A 41 15.14 0.95 6.30
N GLN A 42 16.11 0.06 6.42
CA GLN A 42 17.29 0.26 7.27
C GLN A 42 18.12 1.47 6.79
N LEU A 43 18.38 1.57 5.49
CA LEU A 43 19.10 2.70 4.91
C LEU A 43 18.37 4.03 5.12
N ASN A 44 17.05 4.02 5.05
CA ASN A 44 16.24 5.23 5.28
C ASN A 44 16.34 5.69 6.75
N TRP A 45 16.29 4.77 7.72
CA TRP A 45 16.51 5.08 9.13
C TRP A 45 17.93 5.59 9.38
N LEU A 46 18.93 4.96 8.79
CA LEU A 46 20.33 5.38 8.91
C LEU A 46 20.54 6.80 8.34
N LEU A 47 19.95 7.10 7.20
CA LEU A 47 19.98 8.44 6.60
C LEU A 47 19.32 9.49 7.50
N PHE A 48 18.29 9.13 8.27
CA PHE A 48 17.63 10.00 9.23
C PHE A 48 18.47 10.18 10.50
N PHE A 49 19.04 9.10 11.05
CA PHE A 49 19.79 9.16 12.31
C PHE A 49 21.17 9.78 12.18
N ILE A 50 21.85 9.70 11.04
CA ILE A 50 23.16 10.36 10.83
C ILE A 50 23.10 11.87 11.08
N PRO A 51 22.24 12.65 10.41
CA PRO A 51 22.14 14.08 10.66
C PRO A 51 21.63 14.39 12.06
N PHE A 52 20.72 13.57 12.61
CA PHE A 52 20.25 13.72 13.98
C PHE A 52 21.38 13.62 15.00
N CYS A 53 22.21 12.57 14.91
CA CYS A 53 23.37 12.38 15.78
C CYS A 53 24.42 13.49 15.60
N LEU A 54 24.60 13.99 14.38
CA LEU A 54 25.53 15.08 14.09
C LEU A 54 25.07 16.39 14.75
N VAL A 55 23.79 16.73 14.65
CA VAL A 55 23.21 17.88 15.33
C VAL A 55 23.36 17.75 16.83
N LEU A 56 23.05 16.58 17.39
CA LEU A 56 23.17 16.32 18.83
C LEU A 56 24.62 16.47 19.31
N ALA A 57 25.59 15.93 18.56
CA ALA A 57 27.02 16.07 18.86
C ALA A 57 27.46 17.53 18.81
N THR A 58 26.97 18.32 17.85
CA THR A 58 27.25 19.75 17.74
C THR A 58 26.71 20.53 18.93
N VAL A 59 25.47 20.24 19.36
CA VAL A 59 24.87 20.86 20.55
C VAL A 59 25.67 20.54 21.81
N CYS A 60 26.08 19.29 21.98
CA CYS A 60 26.94 18.89 23.14
C CYS A 60 28.32 19.56 23.10
N TYR A 61 28.88 19.76 21.91
CA TYR A 61 30.19 20.45 21.78
C TYR A 61 30.12 21.92 22.18
N PHE A 62 29.06 22.64 21.82
CA PHE A 62 28.90 24.07 22.15
C PHE A 62 28.35 24.31 23.56
N ASN A 63 27.77 23.29 24.21
CA ASN A 63 27.19 23.39 25.56
C ASN A 63 27.78 22.32 26.48
N PRO A 64 28.97 22.52 27.03
CA PRO A 64 29.64 21.50 27.86
C PRO A 64 28.86 21.18 29.14
N ASP A 65 28.14 22.12 29.73
CA ASP A 65 27.31 21.90 30.93
C ASP A 65 26.14 20.95 30.60
N PHE A 66 25.49 21.14 29.45
CA PHE A 66 24.45 20.23 28.97
C PHE A 66 25.05 18.84 28.70
N ALA A 67 26.21 18.79 28.02
CA ALA A 67 26.89 17.54 27.76
C ALA A 67 27.20 16.75 29.03
N ALA A 68 27.73 17.41 30.05
CA ALA A 68 28.06 16.78 31.34
C ALA A 68 26.83 16.20 32.06
N MET A 69 25.69 16.91 32.04
CA MET A 69 24.43 16.40 32.61
C MET A 69 23.80 15.28 31.80
N ALA A 70 23.83 15.38 30.48
CA ALA A 70 23.08 14.50 29.57
C ALA A 70 23.90 13.29 29.10
N GLN A 71 25.22 13.28 29.22
CA GLN A 71 26.11 12.28 28.62
C GLN A 71 25.72 10.84 28.96
N GLY A 72 25.43 10.55 30.23
CA GLY A 72 25.06 9.21 30.68
C GLY A 72 23.75 8.72 30.04
N TYR A 73 22.76 9.60 29.96
CA TYR A 73 21.46 9.28 29.37
C TYR A 73 21.56 9.17 27.86
N LEU A 74 22.27 10.05 27.19
CA LEU A 74 22.40 10.07 25.72
C LEU A 74 23.15 8.84 25.19
N LEU A 75 24.21 8.40 25.90
CA LEU A 75 24.95 7.20 25.53
C LEU A 75 24.11 5.92 25.53
N VAL A 76 23.06 5.86 26.34
CA VAL A 76 22.18 4.69 26.42
C VAL A 76 20.92 4.91 25.60
N ALA A 77 20.26 6.07 25.71
CA ALA A 77 18.96 6.32 25.09
C ALA A 77 19.03 6.39 23.57
N VAL A 78 20.07 7.01 22.98
CA VAL A 78 20.19 7.15 21.54
C VAL A 78 20.40 5.80 20.84
N PRO A 79 21.38 4.95 21.21
CA PRO A 79 21.53 3.65 20.57
C PRO A 79 20.33 2.72 20.83
N LEU A 80 19.70 2.81 22.00
CA LEU A 80 18.49 2.05 22.30
C LEU A 80 17.35 2.46 21.36
N LEU A 81 17.13 3.76 21.13
CA LEU A 81 16.14 4.28 20.22
C LEU A 81 16.39 3.80 18.77
N ILE A 82 17.66 3.88 18.32
CA ILE A 82 18.05 3.40 17.00
C ILE A 82 17.73 1.90 16.85
N LEU A 83 18.10 1.11 17.86
CA LEU A 83 17.84 -0.33 17.86
C LEU A 83 16.32 -0.62 17.80
N LEU A 84 15.52 0.06 18.58
CA LEU A 84 14.05 -0.09 18.59
C LEU A 84 13.43 0.26 17.23
N CYS A 85 13.88 1.36 16.61
CA CYS A 85 13.42 1.77 15.28
C CYS A 85 13.82 0.74 14.20
N MET A 86 15.03 0.20 14.28
CA MET A 86 15.48 -0.85 13.37
C MET A 86 14.65 -2.14 13.53
N LEU A 87 14.42 -2.58 14.77
CA LEU A 87 13.58 -3.75 15.03
C LEU A 87 12.14 -3.52 14.56
N TYR A 88 11.57 -2.35 14.83
CA TYR A 88 10.24 -1.98 14.36
C TYR A 88 10.14 -2.08 12.82
N SER A 89 11.13 -1.58 12.09
CA SER A 89 11.12 -1.62 10.63
C SER A 89 11.17 -3.05 10.08
N VAL A 90 11.94 -3.94 10.71
CA VAL A 90 12.01 -5.37 10.33
C VAL A 90 10.64 -6.04 10.50
N PHE A 91 9.99 -5.86 11.64
CA PHE A 91 8.67 -6.42 11.89
C PHE A 91 7.62 -5.82 10.98
N SER A 92 7.67 -4.49 10.75
CA SER A 92 6.74 -3.79 9.86
C SER A 92 6.75 -4.37 8.45
N ILE A 93 7.92 -4.58 7.86
CA ILE A 93 8.05 -5.06 6.48
C ILE A 93 7.67 -6.53 6.35
N LYS A 94 8.06 -7.37 7.31
CA LYS A 94 7.71 -8.80 7.30
C LYS A 94 6.21 -9.05 7.39
N LEU A 95 5.47 -8.15 8.03
CA LEU A 95 4.01 -8.25 8.17
C LEU A 95 3.23 -7.62 7.00
N GLN A 96 3.93 -6.92 6.10
CA GLN A 96 3.31 -6.37 4.90
C GLN A 96 3.26 -7.44 3.80
N GLY A 97 2.19 -7.41 3.03
CA GLY A 97 2.03 -8.30 1.89
C GLY A 97 1.10 -7.72 0.85
N SER A 98 1.34 -8.07 -0.40
CA SER A 98 0.51 -7.70 -1.54
C SER A 98 -0.08 -8.95 -2.19
N ALA A 99 -1.33 -8.88 -2.64
CA ALA A 99 -1.97 -9.93 -3.40
C ALA A 99 -2.62 -9.31 -4.64
N LEU A 100 -2.21 -9.75 -5.82
CA LEU A 100 -2.85 -9.42 -7.08
C LEU A 100 -3.82 -10.55 -7.43
N ARG A 101 -5.09 -10.21 -7.67
CA ARG A 101 -6.13 -11.15 -8.03
C ARG A 101 -6.73 -10.75 -9.38
N THR A 102 -7.59 -11.60 -9.93
CA THR A 102 -8.19 -11.39 -11.25
C THR A 102 -8.95 -10.08 -11.37
N HIS A 103 -9.64 -9.63 -10.30
CA HIS A 103 -10.50 -8.45 -10.32
C HIS A 103 -10.12 -7.38 -9.31
N ASP A 104 -9.21 -7.67 -8.40
CA ASP A 104 -8.79 -6.74 -7.35
C ASP A 104 -7.30 -6.85 -7.01
N ILE A 105 -6.78 -5.80 -6.39
CA ILE A 105 -5.48 -5.80 -5.75
C ILE A 105 -5.67 -5.54 -4.26
N ALA A 106 -5.10 -6.41 -3.43
CA ALA A 106 -5.15 -6.30 -1.98
C ALA A 106 -3.77 -6.02 -1.41
N PHE A 107 -3.69 -5.14 -0.44
CA PHE A 107 -2.47 -4.83 0.29
C PHE A 107 -2.72 -4.85 1.79
N LYS A 108 -1.91 -5.61 2.49
CA LYS A 108 -1.93 -5.72 3.95
C LYS A 108 -0.73 -4.99 4.53
N LYS A 109 -0.95 -4.12 5.52
CA LYS A 109 0.10 -3.42 6.26
C LYS A 109 -0.25 -3.29 7.74
N GLY A 110 0.77 -3.05 8.55
CA GLY A 110 0.66 -2.72 9.97
C GLY A 110 1.04 -3.87 10.91
N ILE A 111 1.64 -3.51 12.05
CA ILE A 111 2.08 -4.42 13.10
C ILE A 111 0.98 -4.53 14.17
N ILE A 112 0.61 -3.40 14.78
CA ILE A 112 -0.38 -3.30 15.85
C ILE A 112 -1.78 -3.14 15.24
N TRP A 113 -1.93 -2.17 14.36
CA TRP A 113 -3.17 -1.91 13.62
C TRP A 113 -3.05 -2.50 12.21
N GLN A 114 -3.59 -3.70 12.02
CA GLN A 114 -3.59 -4.33 10.71
C GLN A 114 -4.65 -3.69 9.82
N GLN A 115 -4.22 -3.14 8.70
CA GLN A 115 -5.08 -2.59 7.67
C GLN A 115 -4.94 -3.44 6.41
N VAL A 116 -6.05 -3.90 5.89
CA VAL A 116 -6.14 -4.54 4.57
C VAL A 116 -6.93 -3.61 3.67
N THR A 117 -6.28 -3.12 2.62
CA THR A 117 -6.92 -2.30 1.60
C THR A 117 -7.12 -3.14 0.36
N ILE A 118 -8.35 -3.22 -0.13
CA ILE A 118 -8.71 -3.94 -1.35
C ILE A 118 -9.21 -2.90 -2.35
N LEU A 119 -8.59 -2.86 -3.52
CA LEU A 119 -8.95 -1.95 -4.60
C LEU A 119 -9.37 -2.74 -5.84
N PRO A 120 -10.64 -2.67 -6.28
CA PRO A 120 -11.10 -3.27 -7.53
C PRO A 120 -10.36 -2.67 -8.72
N LEU A 121 -9.90 -3.51 -9.66
CA LEU A 121 -9.14 -3.07 -10.84
C LEU A 121 -9.97 -2.18 -11.77
N ALA A 122 -11.27 -2.42 -11.86
CA ALA A 122 -12.22 -1.59 -12.61
C ALA A 122 -12.27 -0.12 -12.14
N ARG A 123 -11.95 0.15 -10.86
CA ARG A 123 -11.92 1.51 -10.31
C ARG A 123 -10.61 2.25 -10.50
N VAL A 124 -9.54 1.56 -10.90
CA VAL A 124 -8.21 2.14 -11.08
C VAL A 124 -8.19 3.03 -12.31
N GLN A 125 -7.98 4.33 -12.14
CA GLN A 125 -7.87 5.28 -13.26
C GLN A 125 -6.44 5.56 -13.66
N HIS A 126 -5.55 5.70 -12.68
CA HIS A 126 -4.17 6.08 -12.91
C HIS A 126 -3.22 5.23 -12.06
N ILE A 127 -2.07 4.89 -12.64
CA ILE A 127 -1.04 4.07 -11.99
C ILE A 127 0.30 4.78 -12.13
N GLU A 128 0.93 5.05 -11.01
CA GLU A 128 2.27 5.62 -10.96
C GLU A 128 3.27 4.62 -10.37
N ILE A 129 4.44 4.56 -10.98
CA ILE A 129 5.59 3.84 -10.44
C ILE A 129 6.60 4.89 -9.99
N HIS A 130 6.73 5.03 -8.67
CA HIS A 130 7.66 5.95 -8.06
C HIS A 130 8.96 5.24 -7.67
N ARG A 131 10.10 5.90 -7.86
CA ARG A 131 11.41 5.36 -7.49
C ARG A 131 12.29 6.46 -6.91
N GLY A 132 12.54 6.39 -5.62
CA GLY A 132 13.53 7.22 -4.95
C GLY A 132 14.98 6.85 -5.30
N PRO A 133 15.98 7.64 -4.90
CA PRO A 133 17.39 7.39 -5.21
C PRO A 133 17.89 6.05 -4.61
N ILE A 134 17.48 5.71 -3.40
CA ILE A 134 17.83 4.44 -2.74
C ILE A 134 17.10 3.27 -3.40
N GLU A 135 15.81 3.42 -3.70
CA GLU A 135 15.01 2.40 -4.39
C GLU A 135 15.61 2.05 -5.76
N ARG A 136 16.12 3.07 -6.50
CA ARG A 136 16.78 2.85 -7.80
C ARG A 136 18.03 1.98 -7.67
N LYS A 137 18.87 2.21 -6.66
CA LYS A 137 20.06 1.40 -6.41
C LYS A 137 19.74 -0.04 -5.99
N LEU A 138 18.63 -0.24 -5.28
CA LEU A 138 18.18 -1.55 -4.82
C LEU A 138 17.28 -2.28 -5.82
N SER A 139 17.00 -1.68 -6.99
CA SER A 139 16.04 -2.19 -8.00
C SER A 139 14.62 -2.32 -7.45
N LEU A 140 14.25 -1.50 -6.47
CA LEU A 140 12.93 -1.40 -5.90
C LEU A 140 12.12 -0.28 -6.55
N ALA A 141 10.82 -0.31 -6.31
CA ALA A 141 9.88 0.72 -6.68
C ALA A 141 8.67 0.71 -5.74
N SER A 142 7.97 1.84 -5.71
CA SER A 142 6.68 2.00 -5.05
C SER A 142 5.59 2.14 -6.10
N LEU A 143 4.53 1.35 -5.99
CA LEU A 143 3.37 1.41 -6.85
C LEU A 143 2.28 2.24 -6.18
N ARG A 144 1.73 3.22 -6.89
CA ARG A 144 0.61 4.04 -6.45
C ARG A 144 -0.55 3.88 -7.41
N LEU A 145 -1.72 3.60 -6.87
CA LEU A 145 -2.95 3.40 -7.61
C LEU A 145 -3.96 4.47 -7.19
N TYR A 146 -4.56 5.11 -8.16
CA TYR A 146 -5.54 6.17 -7.99
C TYR A 146 -6.88 5.73 -8.57
N SER A 147 -7.96 5.91 -7.83
CA SER A 147 -9.34 5.71 -8.31
C SER A 147 -10.02 7.02 -8.63
N ALA A 148 -11.24 6.94 -9.17
CA ALA A 148 -12.04 8.09 -9.52
C ALA A 148 -12.38 8.94 -8.29
N GLY A 149 -12.02 10.22 -8.29
CA GLY A 149 -12.43 11.21 -7.29
C GLY A 149 -11.50 11.41 -6.12
N GLY A 150 -10.36 10.71 -6.04
CA GLY A 150 -9.35 10.92 -4.99
C GLY A 150 -8.26 11.91 -5.41
N MET A 151 -7.90 12.87 -4.54
CA MET A 151 -6.73 13.73 -4.73
C MET A 151 -5.41 13.06 -4.29
N SER A 152 -5.50 11.92 -3.62
CA SER A 152 -4.37 11.12 -3.13
C SER A 152 -4.44 9.69 -3.67
N ALA A 153 -3.32 8.97 -3.61
CA ALA A 153 -3.32 7.55 -3.95
C ALA A 153 -4.19 6.75 -2.97
N ASP A 154 -5.18 6.00 -3.51
CA ASP A 154 -6.05 5.14 -2.70
C ASP A 154 -5.30 3.92 -2.19
N LEU A 155 -4.32 3.45 -2.97
CA LEU A 155 -3.45 2.35 -2.58
C LEU A 155 -2.00 2.65 -2.93
N GLN A 156 -1.12 2.58 -1.93
CA GLN A 156 0.32 2.69 -2.11
C GLN A 156 1.01 1.44 -1.57
N ILE A 157 1.77 0.77 -2.44
CA ILE A 157 2.56 -0.41 -2.11
C ILE A 157 4.03 -0.08 -2.35
N SER A 158 4.80 0.01 -1.27
CA SER A 158 6.24 0.29 -1.32
C SER A 158 7.04 -1.01 -1.15
N GLY A 159 8.28 -1.03 -1.62
CA GLY A 159 9.17 -2.19 -1.44
C GLY A 159 8.92 -3.36 -2.40
N LEU A 160 8.25 -3.13 -3.52
CA LEU A 160 8.16 -4.08 -4.62
C LEU A 160 9.41 -4.01 -5.50
N THR A 161 9.71 -5.09 -6.23
CA THR A 161 10.70 -5.02 -7.30
C THR A 161 10.17 -4.19 -8.46
N HIS A 162 11.06 -3.48 -9.14
CA HIS A 162 10.68 -2.66 -10.30
C HIS A 162 9.97 -3.47 -11.40
N GLU A 163 10.41 -4.71 -11.62
CA GLU A 163 9.78 -5.63 -12.58
C GLU A 163 8.36 -6.00 -12.17
N LYS A 164 8.15 -6.31 -10.87
CA LYS A 164 6.81 -6.62 -10.35
C LYS A 164 5.86 -5.44 -10.52
N CYS A 165 6.33 -4.20 -10.29
CA CYS A 165 5.53 -3.00 -10.54
C CYS A 165 5.14 -2.85 -12.00
N LYS A 166 6.06 -3.14 -12.95
CA LYS A 166 5.76 -3.12 -14.39
C LYS A 166 4.73 -4.17 -14.78
N ASN A 167 4.89 -5.39 -14.28
CA ASN A 167 3.96 -6.49 -14.56
C ASN A 167 2.56 -6.18 -14.05
N ILE A 168 2.44 -5.65 -12.82
CA ILE A 168 1.15 -5.22 -12.26
C ILE A 168 0.53 -4.12 -13.13
N ARG A 169 1.33 -3.13 -13.53
CA ARG A 169 0.85 -2.05 -14.39
C ARG A 169 0.34 -2.58 -15.74
N GLN A 170 1.07 -3.48 -16.40
CA GLN A 170 0.66 -4.08 -17.65
C GLN A 170 -0.62 -4.88 -17.48
N PHE A 171 -0.72 -5.68 -16.44
CA PHE A 171 -1.92 -6.46 -16.13
C PHE A 171 -3.15 -5.59 -15.93
N VAL A 172 -3.04 -4.50 -15.17
CA VAL A 172 -4.16 -3.58 -14.96
C VAL A 172 -4.55 -2.85 -16.24
N GLN A 173 -3.57 -2.52 -17.09
CA GLN A 173 -3.84 -1.90 -18.40
C GLN A 173 -4.56 -2.86 -19.35
N SER A 174 -4.14 -4.12 -19.45
CA SER A 174 -4.84 -5.13 -20.27
C SER A 174 -6.27 -5.37 -19.77
N TYR A 175 -6.45 -5.50 -18.46
CA TYR A 175 -7.77 -5.68 -17.85
C TYR A 175 -8.73 -4.55 -18.23
N ARG A 176 -8.29 -3.30 -18.21
CA ARG A 176 -9.10 -2.14 -18.62
C ARG A 176 -9.45 -2.16 -20.10
N HIS A 177 -8.53 -2.57 -20.97
CA HIS A 177 -8.81 -2.68 -22.41
C HIS A 177 -9.89 -3.72 -22.69
N ASP A 178 -9.81 -4.87 -22.04
CA ASP A 178 -10.79 -5.94 -22.20
C ASP A 178 -12.19 -5.51 -21.68
N GLU A 179 -12.25 -4.79 -20.56
CA GLU A 179 -13.50 -4.29 -20.01
C GLU A 179 -14.14 -3.24 -20.91
N THR A 180 -13.36 -2.29 -21.43
CA THR A 180 -13.84 -1.27 -22.37
C THR A 180 -14.34 -1.90 -23.69
N ALA A 181 -13.63 -2.91 -24.20
CA ALA A 181 -14.03 -3.63 -25.41
C ALA A 181 -15.36 -4.39 -25.20
N SER A 182 -15.55 -4.99 -24.04
CA SER A 182 -16.79 -5.69 -23.70
C SER A 182 -17.99 -4.74 -23.51
N GLU A 183 -17.79 -3.55 -22.95
CA GLU A 183 -18.84 -2.52 -22.81
C GLU A 183 -19.27 -1.96 -24.18
N VAL A 184 -18.31 -1.70 -25.09
CA VAL A 184 -18.62 -1.24 -26.45
C VAL A 184 -19.42 -2.29 -27.22
N ALA A 185 -19.01 -3.55 -27.15
CA ALA A 185 -19.72 -4.64 -27.80
C ALA A 185 -21.15 -4.84 -27.26
N ALA A 186 -21.35 -4.61 -25.96
CA ALA A 186 -22.67 -4.68 -25.32
C ALA A 186 -23.59 -3.49 -25.67
N SER A 187 -23.02 -2.33 -26.02
CA SER A 187 -23.79 -1.14 -26.43
C SER A 187 -24.23 -1.14 -27.90
N GLU A 188 -23.64 -1.99 -28.75
CA GLU A 188 -23.95 -2.11 -30.15
C GLU A 188 -25.00 -3.22 -30.47
N CYS A 189 -25.43 -3.98 -29.46
CA CYS A 189 -26.52 -4.97 -29.53
C CYS A 189 -27.84 -4.41 -29.02
#